data_e4b86d8efd5717a66cf277018763fe87
#
_entry.id   e4b86d8efd5717a66cf277018763fe87
#
_cell.length_a   1.000
_cell.length_b   1.000
_cell.length_c   1.000
_cell.angle_alpha   90.00
_cell.angle_beta   90.00
_cell.angle_gamma   90.00
#
_symmetry.space_group_name_H-M   'P 1'
#
loop_
_entity.id
_entity.type
_entity.pdbx_description
1 polymer ?
#
loop_
_entity_poly.entity_id
_entity_poly.type
_entity_poly.pdbx_seq_one_letter_code
_entity_poly.pdbx_strand_id
1 'polypeptide(L)'
;MLDLIVDTSRAGARMGIFGENISEEIVDNNARGESLFVVLDSLLKKATVSLDAIKRVLVLRGPGSFTGLRTGIAFCEGLCFTGKRKLYGVSTLAALTLYGNVESTLVILRARTGYWYFRNSPQGESFAEVEECFWNTERVLESLKNTTAKFAVVDSAVLTEEVFQEILNEKGIEIVQESEGSLSLFREAFNWSEPSPIQDANYIQPSYAEQ
;
A
#
# COMPACT_ATOMS: atom_id res chain seq x y z
N MET A 1 -8.50 3.43 -21.08
CA MET A 1 -7.21 3.93 -20.54
C MET A 1 -6.64 2.89 -19.63
N LEU A 2 -5.32 2.57 -19.73
CA LEU A 2 -4.67 1.59 -18.87
C LEU A 2 -3.82 2.28 -17.81
N ASP A 3 -3.89 1.70 -16.59
CA ASP A 3 -3.22 2.16 -15.40
C ASP A 3 -2.31 1.04 -14.87
N LEU A 4 -1.09 1.38 -14.51
CA LEU A 4 -0.16 0.50 -13.79
C LEU A 4 -0.16 0.92 -12.33
N ILE A 5 -0.32 -0.04 -11.43
CA ILE A 5 -0.19 0.17 -9.98
C ILE A 5 1.00 -0.65 -9.50
N VAL A 6 1.88 -0.03 -8.71
CA VAL A 6 3.13 -0.63 -8.22
C VAL A 6 3.20 -0.49 -6.71
N ASP A 7 3.32 -1.62 -6.03
CA ASP A 7 3.60 -1.72 -4.60
C ASP A 7 4.90 -2.48 -4.35
N THR A 8 5.85 -1.81 -3.75
CA THR A 8 7.13 -2.36 -3.26
C THR A 8 7.33 -2.04 -1.78
N SER A 9 6.26 -1.67 -1.09
CA SER A 9 6.30 -1.27 0.32
C SER A 9 6.53 -2.45 1.27
N ARG A 10 6.30 -3.67 0.79
CA ARG A 10 6.47 -4.92 1.54
C ARG A 10 7.59 -5.79 0.93
N ALA A 11 7.64 -7.07 1.29
CA ALA A 11 8.60 -7.99 0.69
C ALA A 11 8.29 -8.22 -0.79
N GLY A 12 9.27 -7.99 -1.65
CA GLY A 12 9.13 -8.16 -3.10
C GLY A 12 8.42 -7.01 -3.79
N ALA A 13 7.68 -7.34 -4.83
CA ALA A 13 6.87 -6.41 -5.61
C ALA A 13 5.49 -6.98 -5.93
N ARG A 14 4.50 -6.13 -5.91
CA ARG A 14 3.16 -6.39 -6.42
C ARG A 14 2.84 -5.36 -7.49
N MET A 15 2.45 -5.81 -8.66
CA MET A 15 2.12 -4.94 -9.78
C MET A 15 0.82 -5.38 -10.43
N GLY A 16 0.01 -4.39 -10.85
CA GLY A 16 -1.24 -4.65 -11.56
C GLY A 16 -1.44 -3.71 -12.74
N ILE A 17 -2.00 -4.22 -13.83
CA ILE A 17 -2.46 -3.43 -14.99
C ILE A 17 -3.97 -3.51 -15.04
N PHE A 18 -4.61 -2.36 -15.02
CA PHE A 18 -6.06 -2.23 -14.95
C PHE A 18 -6.60 -1.30 -16.04
N GLY A 19 -7.76 -1.66 -16.57
CA GLY A 19 -8.49 -0.89 -17.57
C GLY A 19 -9.94 -1.31 -17.62
N GLU A 20 -10.66 -0.91 -18.65
CA GLU A 20 -12.07 -1.23 -18.81
C GLU A 20 -12.32 -2.74 -18.90
N ASN A 21 -11.46 -3.45 -19.66
CA ASN A 21 -11.57 -4.90 -19.87
C ASN A 21 -10.28 -5.65 -19.46
N ILE A 22 -9.42 -5.05 -18.65
CA ILE A 22 -8.15 -5.64 -18.20
C ILE A 22 -8.05 -5.48 -16.69
N SER A 23 -7.78 -6.61 -16.02
CA SER A 23 -7.53 -6.66 -14.58
C SER A 23 -6.54 -7.79 -14.31
N GLU A 24 -5.25 -7.48 -14.40
CA GLU A 24 -4.17 -8.45 -14.25
C GLU A 24 -3.20 -8.00 -13.16
N GLU A 25 -2.86 -8.91 -12.27
CA GLU A 25 -1.90 -8.69 -11.19
C GLU A 25 -0.83 -9.78 -11.17
N ILE A 26 0.36 -9.41 -10.72
CA ILE A 26 1.47 -10.33 -10.37
C ILE A 26 2.00 -9.92 -9.00
N VAL A 27 2.24 -10.93 -8.15
CA VAL A 27 2.97 -10.82 -6.89
C VAL A 27 4.25 -11.64 -7.02
N ASP A 28 5.40 -11.01 -6.80
CA ASP A 28 6.69 -11.68 -6.70
C ASP A 28 7.41 -11.25 -5.43
N ASN A 29 7.38 -12.11 -4.43
CA ASN A 29 7.95 -11.84 -3.10
C ASN A 29 9.48 -11.74 -3.11
N ASN A 30 10.14 -12.13 -4.20
CA ASN A 30 11.59 -12.08 -4.37
C ASN A 30 12.04 -10.92 -5.26
N ALA A 31 11.12 -10.24 -5.94
CA ALA A 31 11.46 -9.16 -6.87
C ALA A 31 12.14 -8.00 -6.14
N ARG A 32 13.32 -7.59 -6.63
CA ARG A 32 14.11 -6.48 -6.11
C ARG A 32 14.93 -5.84 -7.23
N GLY A 33 15.11 -4.52 -7.17
CA GLY A 33 15.98 -3.82 -8.10
C GLY A 33 15.59 -4.08 -9.57
N GLU A 34 16.53 -4.60 -10.34
CA GLU A 34 16.34 -4.86 -11.79
C GLU A 34 15.26 -5.88 -12.10
N SER A 35 14.93 -6.78 -11.16
CA SER A 35 13.86 -7.76 -11.37
C SER A 35 12.47 -7.14 -11.48
N LEU A 36 12.28 -5.89 -11.07
CA LEU A 36 11.02 -5.16 -11.29
C LEU A 36 10.67 -5.05 -12.79
N PHE A 37 11.68 -4.91 -13.65
CA PHE A 37 11.46 -4.91 -15.11
C PHE A 37 10.99 -6.28 -15.62
N VAL A 38 11.48 -7.37 -15.01
CA VAL A 38 11.05 -8.74 -15.36
C VAL A 38 9.60 -8.97 -14.95
N VAL A 39 9.20 -8.48 -13.75
CA VAL A 39 7.81 -8.54 -13.29
C VAL A 39 6.90 -7.73 -14.22
N LEU A 40 7.31 -6.52 -14.59
CA LEU A 40 6.53 -5.68 -15.52
C LEU A 40 6.39 -6.35 -16.90
N ASP A 41 7.48 -6.90 -17.47
CA ASP A 41 7.43 -7.58 -18.76
C ASP A 41 6.48 -8.80 -18.73
N SER A 42 6.54 -9.57 -17.66
CA SER A 42 5.64 -10.70 -17.43
C SER A 42 4.18 -10.26 -17.32
N LEU A 43 3.93 -9.14 -16.63
CA LEU A 43 2.60 -8.58 -16.47
C LEU A 43 2.04 -8.03 -17.80
N LEU A 44 2.87 -7.34 -18.61
CA LEU A 44 2.49 -6.86 -19.93
C LEU A 44 2.12 -8.02 -20.86
N LYS A 45 2.89 -9.11 -20.83
CA LYS A 45 2.59 -10.33 -21.58
C LYS A 45 1.28 -10.97 -21.12
N LYS A 46 1.08 -11.10 -19.81
CA LYS A 46 -0.14 -11.66 -19.23
C LYS A 46 -1.37 -10.84 -19.62
N ALA A 47 -1.28 -9.51 -19.55
CA ALA A 47 -2.34 -8.60 -19.94
C ALA A 47 -2.50 -8.46 -21.47
N THR A 48 -1.57 -8.98 -22.26
CA THR A 48 -1.53 -8.87 -23.74
C THR A 48 -1.53 -7.41 -24.19
N VAL A 49 -0.76 -6.55 -23.51
CA VAL A 49 -0.65 -5.12 -23.83
C VAL A 49 0.79 -4.66 -23.95
N SER A 50 1.02 -3.56 -24.66
CA SER A 50 2.33 -2.90 -24.72
C SER A 50 2.50 -1.88 -23.59
N LEU A 51 3.75 -1.59 -23.24
CA LEU A 51 4.07 -0.53 -22.28
C LEU A 51 3.52 0.85 -22.71
N ASP A 52 3.46 1.14 -24.00
CA ASP A 52 2.95 2.40 -24.54
C ASP A 52 1.42 2.58 -24.37
N ALA A 53 0.70 1.50 -24.11
CA ALA A 53 -0.73 1.55 -23.83
C ALA A 53 -1.02 2.08 -22.40
N ILE A 54 -0.06 1.95 -21.46
CA ILE A 54 -0.16 2.48 -20.10
C ILE A 54 -0.03 4.00 -20.14
N LYS A 55 -0.98 4.72 -19.51
CA LYS A 55 -1.02 6.18 -19.46
C LYS A 55 -0.81 6.76 -18.07
N ARG A 56 -1.16 6.01 -17.04
CA ARG A 56 -1.01 6.44 -15.64
C ARG A 56 -0.27 5.35 -14.84
N VAL A 57 0.58 5.80 -13.93
CA VAL A 57 1.31 4.94 -13.00
C VAL A 57 1.01 5.43 -11.59
N LEU A 58 0.52 4.55 -10.73
CA LEU A 58 0.33 4.81 -9.30
C LEU A 58 1.37 4.00 -8.52
N VAL A 59 2.13 4.67 -7.67
CA VAL A 59 3.10 4.02 -6.79
C VAL A 59 2.69 4.20 -5.32
N LEU A 60 2.77 3.13 -4.54
CA LEU A 60 2.63 3.19 -3.09
C LEU A 60 3.93 3.73 -2.51
N ARG A 61 3.84 4.88 -1.79
CA ARG A 61 5.00 5.63 -1.31
C ARG A 61 5.45 5.24 0.11
N GLY A 62 4.79 4.27 0.74
CA GLY A 62 5.03 3.91 2.13
C GLY A 62 3.97 4.45 3.10
N PRO A 63 4.12 4.14 4.37
CA PRO A 63 5.30 3.53 5.01
C PRO A 63 5.51 2.07 4.63
N GLY A 64 6.77 1.60 4.81
CA GLY A 64 7.14 0.23 4.48
C GLY A 64 8.65 0.00 4.36
N SER A 65 9.03 -0.99 3.59
CA SER A 65 10.44 -1.35 3.33
C SER A 65 11.21 -0.17 2.72
N PHE A 66 12.20 0.34 3.43
CA PHE A 66 13.03 1.48 2.99
C PHE A 66 13.66 1.26 1.60
N THR A 67 14.29 0.12 1.39
CA THR A 67 14.91 -0.22 0.10
C THR A 67 13.85 -0.45 -0.98
N GLY A 68 12.76 -1.15 -0.63
CA GLY A 68 11.66 -1.41 -1.55
C GLY A 68 11.03 -0.12 -2.07
N LEU A 69 10.68 0.80 -1.17
CA LEU A 69 10.08 2.09 -1.53
C LEU A 69 10.96 2.91 -2.48
N ARG A 70 12.24 3.07 -2.15
CA ARG A 70 13.18 3.82 -3.02
C ARG A 70 13.30 3.18 -4.41
N THR A 71 13.42 1.86 -4.45
CA THR A 71 13.55 1.14 -5.72
C THR A 71 12.26 1.25 -6.55
N GLY A 72 11.10 1.06 -5.93
CA GLY A 72 9.81 1.15 -6.60
C GLY A 72 9.49 2.55 -7.11
N ILE A 73 9.77 3.58 -6.32
CA ILE A 73 9.58 4.98 -6.71
C ILE A 73 10.49 5.32 -7.89
N ALA A 74 11.81 5.04 -7.78
CA ALA A 74 12.76 5.30 -8.87
C ALA A 74 12.40 4.54 -10.16
N PHE A 75 11.92 3.29 -10.04
CA PHE A 75 11.41 2.51 -11.16
C PHE A 75 10.22 3.22 -11.84
N CYS A 76 9.24 3.67 -11.07
CA CYS A 76 8.05 4.37 -11.60
C CYS A 76 8.42 5.73 -12.22
N GLU A 77 9.32 6.49 -11.60
CA GLU A 77 9.85 7.75 -12.15
C GLU A 77 10.55 7.51 -13.49
N GLY A 78 11.39 6.46 -13.58
CA GLY A 78 12.03 6.05 -14.82
C GLY A 78 11.04 5.72 -15.94
N LEU A 79 9.96 4.99 -15.62
CA LEU A 79 8.89 4.68 -16.57
C LEU A 79 8.15 5.95 -17.07
N CYS A 80 8.08 6.97 -16.24
CA CYS A 80 7.35 8.21 -16.51
C CYS A 80 8.25 9.33 -17.07
N PHE A 81 9.58 9.17 -17.03
CA PHE A 81 10.57 10.21 -17.37
C PHE A 81 10.34 10.87 -18.73
N THR A 82 9.90 10.12 -19.71
CA THR A 82 9.64 10.65 -21.07
C THR A 82 8.38 11.51 -21.18
N GLY A 83 7.61 11.67 -20.10
CA GLY A 83 6.33 12.40 -20.08
C GLY A 83 5.17 11.69 -20.79
N LYS A 84 5.37 10.50 -21.34
CA LYS A 84 4.31 9.70 -21.98
C LYS A 84 3.28 9.17 -20.97
N ARG A 85 3.67 9.05 -19.69
CA ARG A 85 2.86 8.54 -18.59
C ARG A 85 2.85 9.55 -17.46
N LYS A 86 1.70 9.66 -16.80
CA LYS A 86 1.55 10.48 -15.60
C LYS A 86 1.83 9.65 -14.37
N LEU A 87 2.67 10.16 -13.45
CA LEU A 87 2.99 9.51 -12.19
C LEU A 87 2.12 10.05 -11.06
N TYR A 88 1.65 9.16 -10.23
CA TYR A 88 0.85 9.43 -9.03
C TYR A 88 1.41 8.64 -7.86
N GLY A 89 1.26 9.18 -6.66
CA GLY A 89 1.70 8.51 -5.45
C GLY A 89 0.65 8.55 -4.36
N VAL A 90 0.57 7.48 -3.58
CA VAL A 90 -0.36 7.35 -2.46
C VAL A 90 0.33 6.74 -1.26
N SER A 91 -0.10 7.12 -0.03
CA SER A 91 0.33 6.43 1.18
C SER A 91 -0.10 4.96 1.14
N THR A 92 0.78 4.05 1.55
CA THR A 92 0.46 2.63 1.67
C THR A 92 -0.67 2.38 2.65
N LEU A 93 -0.65 3.03 3.82
CA LEU A 93 -1.70 2.86 4.82
C LEU A 93 -3.04 3.41 4.33
N ALA A 94 -3.02 4.58 3.65
CA ALA A 94 -4.23 5.16 3.08
C ALA A 94 -4.84 4.25 2.00
N ALA A 95 -4.03 3.68 1.12
CA ALA A 95 -4.50 2.75 0.10
C ALA A 95 -5.11 1.48 0.71
N LEU A 96 -4.46 0.91 1.72
CA LEU A 96 -4.90 -0.33 2.37
C LEU A 96 -6.24 -0.19 3.10
N THR A 97 -6.66 1.02 3.51
CA THR A 97 -8.00 1.19 4.11
C THR A 97 -9.13 0.76 3.19
N LEU A 98 -8.89 0.74 1.87
CA LEU A 98 -9.89 0.30 0.88
C LEU A 98 -10.20 -1.19 0.96
N TYR A 99 -9.33 -2.00 1.55
CA TYR A 99 -9.56 -3.44 1.72
C TYR A 99 -10.60 -3.74 2.81
N GLY A 100 -10.79 -2.83 3.76
CA GLY A 100 -11.77 -2.95 4.83
C GLY A 100 -13.18 -2.50 4.48
N ASN A 101 -13.51 -2.33 3.19
CA ASN A 101 -14.80 -1.80 2.76
C ASN A 101 -14.95 -0.28 3.05
N VAL A 102 -16.09 0.32 2.70
CA VAL A 102 -16.37 1.78 2.87
C VAL A 102 -16.63 2.21 4.32
N GLU A 103 -16.59 1.28 5.27
CA GLU A 103 -16.78 1.58 6.68
C GLU A 103 -15.46 1.95 7.38
N SER A 104 -15.54 2.36 8.63
CA SER A 104 -14.37 2.74 9.41
C SER A 104 -13.34 1.60 9.49
N THR A 105 -12.15 1.83 8.95
CA THR A 105 -11.09 0.83 8.81
C THR A 105 -9.82 1.34 9.47
N LEU A 106 -9.20 0.50 10.29
CA LEU A 106 -7.84 0.72 10.75
C LEU A 106 -6.85 -0.17 9.98
N VAL A 107 -5.61 0.27 9.91
CA VAL A 107 -4.51 -0.48 9.31
C VAL A 107 -3.40 -0.65 10.34
N ILE A 108 -2.95 -1.89 10.54
CA ILE A 108 -1.82 -2.21 11.42
C ILE A 108 -0.85 -3.06 10.64
N LEU A 109 0.36 -2.56 10.43
CA LEU A 109 1.41 -3.30 9.74
C LEU A 109 2.69 -3.31 10.58
N ARG A 110 3.42 -4.40 10.57
CA ARG A 110 4.71 -4.47 11.25
C ARG A 110 5.72 -3.50 10.59
N ALA A 111 6.30 -2.64 11.40
CA ALA A 111 7.44 -1.81 11.01
C ALA A 111 8.76 -2.51 11.38
N ARG A 112 8.91 -2.86 12.66
CA ARG A 112 10.00 -3.67 13.23
C ARG A 112 9.51 -4.35 14.52
N THR A 113 10.32 -5.18 15.14
CA THR A 113 9.97 -5.86 16.40
C THR A 113 9.47 -4.85 17.44
N GLY A 114 8.23 -5.04 17.91
CA GLY A 114 7.57 -4.21 18.92
C GLY A 114 7.07 -2.85 18.42
N TYR A 115 7.20 -2.55 17.12
CA TYR A 115 6.74 -1.29 16.52
C TYR A 115 5.91 -1.53 15.26
N TRP A 116 4.90 -0.68 15.07
CA TRP A 116 3.86 -0.84 14.07
C TRP A 116 3.61 0.47 13.32
N TYR A 117 3.34 0.36 12.04
CA TYR A 117 2.68 1.42 11.29
C TYR A 117 1.18 1.31 11.56
N PHE A 118 0.57 2.41 11.95
CA PHE A 118 -0.81 2.46 12.36
C PHE A 118 -1.54 3.64 11.70
N ARG A 119 -2.75 3.37 11.23
CA ARG A 119 -3.69 4.37 10.74
C ARG A 119 -5.11 3.96 11.16
N ASN A 120 -5.89 4.90 11.65
CA ASN A 120 -7.31 4.69 11.95
C ASN A 120 -8.13 5.70 11.14
N SER A 121 -8.80 5.22 10.08
CA SER A 121 -9.59 6.08 9.19
C SER A 121 -11.03 6.13 9.65
N PRO A 122 -11.59 7.34 9.87
CA PRO A 122 -13.01 7.50 10.11
C PRO A 122 -13.86 7.00 8.94
N GLN A 123 -15.13 6.79 9.19
CA GLN A 123 -16.07 6.31 8.19
C GLN A 123 -16.11 7.22 6.96
N GLY A 124 -15.94 6.63 5.77
CA GLY A 124 -16.02 7.34 4.49
C GLY A 124 -14.76 8.11 4.07
N GLU A 125 -13.68 8.05 4.85
CA GLU A 125 -12.48 8.87 4.64
C GLU A 125 -11.23 8.02 4.30
N SER A 126 -11.26 7.23 3.21
CA SER A 126 -10.13 6.36 2.84
C SER A 126 -8.84 7.12 2.53
N PHE A 127 -8.92 8.21 1.80
CA PHE A 127 -7.76 9.03 1.40
C PHE A 127 -7.68 10.38 2.13
N ALA A 128 -8.46 10.58 3.20
CA ALA A 128 -8.39 11.79 4.00
C ALA A 128 -7.01 11.99 4.61
N GLU A 129 -6.68 13.22 4.95
CA GLU A 129 -5.52 13.58 5.76
C GLU A 129 -5.72 13.08 7.20
N VAL A 130 -5.50 11.79 7.40
CA VAL A 130 -5.54 11.12 8.70
C VAL A 130 -4.12 10.86 9.14
N GLU A 131 -3.84 11.09 10.42
CA GLU A 131 -2.52 10.86 10.98
C GLU A 131 -2.08 9.41 10.79
N GLU A 132 -0.89 9.24 10.22
CA GLU A 132 -0.22 7.95 10.09
C GLU A 132 0.90 7.88 11.13
N CYS A 133 0.89 6.81 11.92
CA CYS A 133 1.70 6.72 13.11
C CYS A 133 2.73 5.58 13.03
N PHE A 134 3.88 5.80 13.69
CA PHE A 134 4.85 4.77 14.01
C PHE A 134 4.85 4.61 15.54
N TRP A 135 4.17 3.57 16.05
CA TRP A 135 3.93 3.38 17.47
C TRP A 135 4.44 2.02 17.95
N ASN A 136 4.80 1.96 19.24
CA ASN A 136 5.05 0.70 19.91
C ASN A 136 3.73 -0.07 20.15
N THR A 137 3.84 -1.35 20.46
CA THR A 137 2.69 -2.24 20.71
C THR A 137 1.73 -1.67 21.75
N GLU A 138 2.25 -1.14 22.86
CA GLU A 138 1.44 -0.63 23.97
C GLU A 138 0.54 0.54 23.53
N ARG A 139 1.09 1.48 22.76
CA ARG A 139 0.34 2.64 22.26
C ARG A 139 -0.70 2.25 21.22
N VAL A 140 -0.42 1.27 20.37
CA VAL A 140 -1.43 0.73 19.43
C VAL A 140 -2.58 0.09 20.19
N LEU A 141 -2.29 -0.75 21.20
CA LEU A 141 -3.30 -1.40 22.04
C LEU A 141 -4.16 -0.37 22.78
N GLU A 142 -3.57 0.71 23.29
CA GLU A 142 -4.32 1.80 23.93
C GLU A 142 -5.28 2.47 22.93
N SER A 143 -4.84 2.74 21.72
CA SER A 143 -5.68 3.29 20.65
C SER A 143 -6.82 2.32 20.28
N LEU A 144 -6.54 1.02 20.19
CA LEU A 144 -7.54 0.00 19.89
C LEU A 144 -8.65 -0.08 20.94
N LYS A 145 -8.37 0.17 22.22
CA LYS A 145 -9.40 0.21 23.28
C LYS A 145 -10.51 1.22 22.99
N ASN A 146 -10.15 2.32 22.33
CA ASN A 146 -11.05 3.45 22.08
C ASN A 146 -11.54 3.51 20.61
N THR A 147 -11.11 2.58 19.76
CA THR A 147 -11.52 2.59 18.35
C THR A 147 -12.99 2.24 18.16
N THR A 148 -13.59 2.84 17.15
CA THR A 148 -14.93 2.50 16.62
C THR A 148 -14.82 1.82 15.25
N ALA A 149 -13.62 1.42 14.84
CA ALA A 149 -13.40 0.74 13.58
C ALA A 149 -14.17 -0.59 13.53
N LYS A 150 -14.65 -0.93 12.37
CA LYS A 150 -15.32 -2.21 12.12
C LYS A 150 -14.43 -3.21 11.39
N PHE A 151 -13.42 -2.71 10.69
CA PHE A 151 -12.45 -3.50 9.93
C PHE A 151 -11.02 -3.18 10.37
N ALA A 152 -10.17 -4.19 10.36
CA ALA A 152 -8.74 -4.06 10.56
C ALA A 152 -8.00 -4.72 9.40
N VAL A 153 -7.30 -3.92 8.59
CA VAL A 153 -6.38 -4.46 7.58
C VAL A 153 -5.01 -4.67 8.24
N VAL A 154 -4.55 -5.90 8.22
CA VAL A 154 -3.35 -6.33 8.96
C VAL A 154 -2.42 -7.18 8.10
N ASP A 155 -1.12 -7.16 8.44
CA ASP A 155 -0.18 -8.12 7.89
C ASP A 155 -0.12 -9.41 8.73
N SER A 156 0.57 -10.42 8.22
CA SER A 156 0.73 -11.71 8.90
C SER A 156 1.40 -11.59 10.26
N ALA A 157 2.20 -10.56 10.50
CA ALA A 157 2.88 -10.36 11.76
C ALA A 157 1.90 -9.96 12.89
N VAL A 158 0.88 -9.16 12.59
CA VAL A 158 -0.19 -8.84 13.54
C VAL A 158 -0.94 -10.11 13.95
N LEU A 159 -1.17 -11.00 12.98
CA LEU A 159 -1.87 -12.27 13.21
C LEU A 159 -1.09 -13.27 14.07
N THR A 160 0.21 -13.08 14.26
CA THR A 160 1.04 -13.90 15.16
C THR A 160 1.14 -13.35 16.59
N GLU A 161 0.67 -12.13 16.83
CA GLU A 161 0.69 -11.48 18.16
C GLU A 161 -0.66 -11.69 18.85
N GLU A 162 -0.73 -12.58 19.83
CA GLU A 162 -1.96 -12.93 20.56
C GLU A 162 -2.70 -11.70 21.10
N VAL A 163 -1.98 -10.72 21.62
CA VAL A 163 -2.57 -9.50 22.19
C VAL A 163 -3.39 -8.68 21.17
N PHE A 164 -3.01 -8.70 19.90
CA PHE A 164 -3.81 -8.05 18.86
C PHE A 164 -5.04 -8.88 18.50
N GLN A 165 -4.89 -10.19 18.39
CA GLN A 165 -6.01 -11.07 18.10
C GLN A 165 -7.10 -10.98 19.19
N GLU A 166 -6.70 -10.99 20.46
CA GLU A 166 -7.61 -10.87 21.58
C GLU A 166 -8.41 -9.57 21.51
N ILE A 167 -7.75 -8.41 21.40
CA ILE A 167 -8.43 -7.11 21.43
C ILE A 167 -9.31 -6.89 20.17
N LEU A 168 -8.87 -7.34 18.98
CA LEU A 168 -9.65 -7.23 17.77
C LEU A 168 -10.92 -8.10 17.84
N ASN A 169 -10.79 -9.32 18.36
CA ASN A 169 -11.91 -10.23 18.57
C ASN A 169 -12.89 -9.72 19.63
N GLU A 170 -12.42 -9.25 20.78
CA GLU A 170 -13.25 -8.67 21.84
C GLU A 170 -14.08 -7.47 21.33
N LYS A 171 -13.52 -6.69 20.43
CA LYS A 171 -14.18 -5.54 19.81
C LYS A 171 -15.11 -5.94 18.66
N GLY A 172 -15.08 -7.18 18.21
CA GLY A 172 -15.84 -7.63 17.04
C GLY A 172 -15.38 -6.98 15.73
N ILE A 173 -14.08 -6.63 15.64
CA ILE A 173 -13.49 -6.01 14.45
C ILE A 173 -13.19 -7.13 13.44
N GLU A 174 -13.71 -6.99 12.23
CA GLU A 174 -13.43 -7.93 11.14
C GLU A 174 -12.01 -7.74 10.63
N ILE A 175 -11.24 -8.83 10.57
CA ILE A 175 -9.85 -8.84 10.15
C ILE A 175 -9.76 -9.15 8.66
N VAL A 176 -9.07 -8.28 7.92
CA VAL A 176 -8.74 -8.45 6.49
C VAL A 176 -7.21 -8.52 6.37
N GLN A 177 -6.69 -9.56 5.75
CA GLN A 177 -5.25 -9.63 5.48
C GLN A 177 -4.89 -8.76 4.29
N GLU A 178 -3.81 -7.97 4.41
CA GLU A 178 -3.34 -7.09 3.32
C GLU A 178 -3.05 -7.84 2.02
N SER A 179 -2.64 -9.11 2.12
CA SER A 179 -2.31 -9.96 0.98
C SER A 179 -3.53 -10.43 0.18
N GLU A 180 -4.73 -10.34 0.75
CA GLU A 180 -5.98 -10.81 0.13
C GLU A 180 -6.68 -9.74 -0.70
N GLY A 181 -6.32 -8.47 -0.50
CA GLY A 181 -6.92 -7.37 -1.25
C GLY A 181 -6.37 -7.26 -2.68
N SER A 182 -7.15 -6.68 -3.60
CA SER A 182 -6.73 -6.41 -4.98
C SER A 182 -6.27 -4.97 -5.17
N LEU A 183 -5.20 -4.77 -5.93
CA LEU A 183 -4.75 -3.43 -6.34
C LEU A 183 -5.80 -2.70 -7.21
N SER A 184 -6.76 -3.41 -7.80
CA SER A 184 -7.85 -2.80 -8.59
C SER A 184 -8.66 -1.79 -7.79
N LEU A 185 -8.85 -2.04 -6.49
CA LEU A 185 -9.57 -1.13 -5.58
C LEU A 185 -8.90 0.24 -5.49
N PHE A 186 -7.56 0.28 -5.55
CA PHE A 186 -6.83 1.56 -5.54
C PHE A 186 -7.09 2.36 -6.80
N ARG A 187 -7.20 1.69 -7.96
CA ARG A 187 -7.54 2.36 -9.22
C ARG A 187 -8.90 3.04 -9.17
N GLU A 188 -9.88 2.35 -8.63
CA GLU A 188 -11.28 2.82 -8.62
C GLU A 188 -11.49 4.00 -7.66
N ALA A 189 -10.85 3.96 -6.50
CA ALA A 189 -11.02 4.96 -5.46
C ALA A 189 -10.05 6.15 -5.57
N PHE A 190 -8.94 6.02 -6.31
CA PHE A 190 -7.91 7.04 -6.35
C PHE A 190 -8.32 8.26 -7.20
N ASN A 191 -8.07 9.46 -6.67
CA ASN A 191 -8.28 10.71 -7.41
C ASN A 191 -7.12 10.97 -8.38
N TRP A 192 -7.35 10.77 -9.67
CA TRP A 192 -6.37 10.91 -10.74
C TRP A 192 -6.21 12.35 -11.27
N SER A 193 -6.64 13.37 -10.55
CA SER A 193 -6.64 14.76 -11.05
C SER A 193 -5.26 15.41 -11.04
N GLU A 194 -4.44 15.13 -10.05
CA GLU A 194 -3.18 15.83 -9.80
C GLU A 194 -1.96 14.90 -9.85
N PRO A 195 -1.35 14.68 -11.03
CA PRO A 195 -0.13 13.90 -11.13
C PRO A 195 1.06 14.70 -10.59
N SER A 196 2.00 13.98 -9.98
CA SER A 196 3.30 14.54 -9.61
C SER A 196 4.42 13.85 -10.39
N PRO A 197 5.35 14.61 -11.00
CA PRO A 197 6.48 14.02 -11.70
C PRO A 197 7.52 13.38 -10.75
N ILE A 198 7.50 13.75 -9.49
CA ILE A 198 8.41 13.26 -8.44
C ILE A 198 7.56 12.78 -7.27
N GLN A 199 7.91 11.62 -6.74
CA GLN A 199 7.25 11.05 -5.56
C GLN A 199 8.27 10.86 -4.44
N ASP A 200 8.02 11.49 -3.31
CA ASP A 200 8.83 11.25 -2.11
C ASP A 200 8.30 10.05 -1.32
N ALA A 201 9.21 9.25 -0.79
CA ALA A 201 8.85 8.16 0.09
C ALA A 201 8.30 8.69 1.43
N ASN A 202 7.21 8.09 1.88
CA ASN A 202 6.57 8.44 3.15
C ASN A 202 7.28 7.71 4.31
N TYR A 203 8.28 8.35 4.90
CA TYR A 203 9.04 7.84 6.04
C TYR A 203 8.47 8.38 7.35
N ILE A 204 7.52 7.66 7.96
CA ILE A 204 6.98 8.01 9.29
C ILE A 204 7.81 7.40 10.44
N GLN A 205 8.72 6.48 10.13
CA GLN A 205 9.68 5.95 11.10
C GLN A 205 10.86 6.92 11.22
N PRO A 206 11.28 7.32 12.44
CA PRO A 206 12.49 8.09 12.65
C PRO A 206 13.72 7.40 12.04
N SER A 207 14.62 8.18 11.46
CA SER A 207 15.88 7.64 10.96
C SER A 207 16.72 7.03 12.08
N TYR A 208 17.59 6.08 11.77
CA TYR A 208 18.50 5.50 12.77
C TYR A 208 19.42 6.53 13.43
N ALA A 209 19.59 7.72 12.81
CA ALA A 209 20.39 8.81 13.35
C ALA A 209 19.62 9.65 14.39
N GLU A 210 18.32 9.47 14.52
CA GLU A 210 17.43 10.22 15.43
C GLU A 210 16.95 9.36 16.63
N GLN A 211 17.54 8.16 16.81
CA GLN A 211 17.20 7.19 17.88
C GLN A 211 18.23 7.15 18.99
#